data_69470d97601914aebb16f83f9e1ca666
#
_entry.id   69470d97601914aebb16f83f9e1ca666
#
_cell.length_a   1.000
_cell.length_b   1.000
_cell.length_c   1.000
_cell.angle_alpha   90.00
_cell.angle_beta   90.00
_cell.angle_gamma   90.00
#
_symmetry.space_group_name_H-M   'P 1'
#
loop_
_entity.id
_entity.type
_entity.pdbx_description
1 polymer ?
#
loop_
_entity_poly.entity_id
_entity_poly.type
_entity_poly.pdbx_seq_one_letter_code
_entity_poly.pdbx_strand_id
1 'polypeptide(L)'
;IYAPNRRGKSSPNTQEVYDLKNIRYNDYWGWHDGKKRNSRVKRVVEPIIMLNHYWDINDRTSLNTNIGYQFGELGNSRLDYAGGANPSPSYYQDLPSYYLADNNGPDYEGAYLAQQNFVNDGQINWNRIYDANLTNTIANQNAAYVQYEDRSDDKQLTINSIFKKEINDNISFNSTLNYKKLVSNNFAQITDMLGGSGYSNIDSFDNLQYNLLNPNLIVDKGDKFKYNYNLFADVINAYSQVVFKYNKLDFYLAASYTDTNYQREGLFDNEANTGNSL
;
A
#
# COMPACT_ATOMS: atom_id res chain seq x y z
N ILE A 1 20.81 -4.35 -5.65
CA ILE A 1 20.42 -4.83 -4.31
C ILE A 1 18.99 -5.32 -4.38
N TYR A 2 18.73 -6.51 -3.83
CA TYR A 2 17.41 -7.12 -3.80
C TYR A 2 17.18 -7.80 -2.45
N ALA A 3 16.14 -7.39 -1.75
CA ALA A 3 15.74 -7.96 -0.47
C ALA A 3 14.20 -8.09 -0.42
N PRO A 4 13.62 -9.15 -1.01
CA PRO A 4 12.18 -9.34 -0.95
C PRO A 4 11.73 -9.56 0.49
N ASN A 5 10.59 -8.99 0.83
CA ASN A 5 10.00 -9.11 2.15
C ASN A 5 8.52 -9.49 2.04
N ARG A 6 8.12 -10.52 2.78
CA ARG A 6 6.71 -10.92 2.92
C ARG A 6 6.41 -11.18 4.38
N ARG A 7 5.50 -10.42 4.97
CA ARG A 7 5.13 -10.55 6.38
C ARG A 7 3.64 -10.35 6.61
N GLY A 8 3.08 -11.13 7.53
CA GLY A 8 1.74 -10.87 8.07
C GLY A 8 1.73 -9.56 8.87
N LYS A 9 0.58 -8.89 8.86
CA LYS A 9 0.31 -7.69 9.66
C LYS A 9 -0.55 -8.04 10.87
N SER A 10 -0.55 -7.14 11.85
CA SER A 10 -1.52 -7.05 12.93
C SER A 10 -2.09 -5.64 12.97
N SER A 11 -3.28 -5.46 13.54
CA SER A 11 -3.84 -4.13 13.80
C SER A 11 -3.91 -3.83 15.29
N PRO A 12 -3.98 -2.55 15.66
CA PRO A 12 -4.51 -2.18 16.95
C PRO A 12 -5.99 -2.60 17.01
N ASN A 13 -6.44 -2.99 18.19
CA ASN A 13 -7.81 -3.35 18.49
C ASN A 13 -8.39 -2.43 19.58
N THR A 14 -9.68 -2.52 19.85
CA THR A 14 -10.32 -1.79 20.95
C THR A 14 -9.86 -2.34 22.31
N GLN A 15 -10.03 -1.55 23.37
CA GLN A 15 -9.72 -2.01 24.73
C GLN A 15 -10.54 -3.25 25.09
N GLU A 16 -11.83 -3.30 24.72
CA GLU A 16 -12.69 -4.45 24.91
C GLU A 16 -12.09 -5.74 24.34
N VAL A 17 -11.60 -5.69 23.10
CA VAL A 17 -10.95 -6.84 22.44
C VAL A 17 -9.69 -7.27 23.19
N TYR A 18 -8.87 -6.32 23.67
CA TYR A 18 -7.68 -6.64 24.45
C TYR A 18 -8.02 -7.21 25.82
N ASP A 19 -9.07 -6.77 26.47
CA ASP A 19 -9.55 -7.31 27.76
C ASP A 19 -10.08 -8.73 27.60
N LEU A 20 -10.73 -9.04 26.49
CA LEU A 20 -11.25 -10.38 26.20
C LEU A 20 -10.17 -11.38 25.75
N LYS A 21 -9.16 -10.95 25.02
CA LYS A 21 -8.14 -11.84 24.39
C LYS A 21 -6.73 -11.65 24.92
N ASN A 22 -6.25 -10.51 25.11
CA ASN A 22 -4.98 -9.94 25.54
C ASN A 22 -4.31 -9.04 24.48
N ILE A 23 -3.28 -8.29 24.87
CA ILE A 23 -2.56 -7.31 24.04
C ILE A 23 -1.85 -7.92 22.80
N ARG A 24 -1.64 -9.24 22.77
CA ARG A 24 -0.99 -9.94 21.64
C ARG A 24 -2.00 -10.49 20.62
N TYR A 25 -3.28 -10.26 20.83
CA TYR A 25 -4.31 -10.68 19.90
C TYR A 25 -4.13 -10.02 18.54
N ASN A 26 -4.36 -10.80 17.49
CA ASN A 26 -4.32 -10.36 16.11
C ASN A 26 -5.51 -10.96 15.36
N ASP A 27 -6.44 -10.12 14.93
CA ASP A 27 -7.67 -10.46 14.24
C ASP A 27 -7.48 -10.81 12.75
N TYR A 28 -6.29 -10.63 12.19
CA TYR A 28 -6.05 -10.81 10.75
C TYR A 28 -5.76 -12.24 10.32
N TRP A 29 -5.61 -13.16 11.23
CA TRP A 29 -5.32 -14.55 10.87
C TRP A 29 -6.38 -15.51 11.41
N GLY A 30 -6.45 -16.67 10.79
CA GLY A 30 -7.25 -17.82 11.24
C GLY A 30 -6.63 -19.13 10.76
N TRP A 31 -7.17 -20.24 11.21
CA TRP A 31 -6.76 -21.55 10.73
C TRP A 31 -7.44 -21.88 9.41
N HIS A 32 -6.68 -22.43 8.45
CA HIS A 32 -7.15 -22.94 7.17
C HIS A 32 -6.31 -24.16 6.81
N ASP A 33 -6.95 -25.32 6.64
CA ASP A 33 -6.28 -26.60 6.33
C ASP A 33 -5.10 -26.92 7.27
N GLY A 34 -5.30 -26.72 8.59
CA GLY A 34 -4.29 -26.96 9.61
C GLY A 34 -3.13 -25.95 9.63
N LYS A 35 -3.17 -24.88 8.84
CA LYS A 35 -2.15 -23.84 8.78
C LYS A 35 -2.71 -22.48 9.16
N LYS A 36 -1.86 -21.63 9.74
CA LYS A 36 -2.22 -20.22 9.98
C LYS A 36 -2.20 -19.45 8.66
N ARG A 37 -3.34 -18.86 8.31
CA ARG A 37 -3.48 -17.98 7.16
C ARG A 37 -3.82 -16.56 7.65
N ASN A 38 -3.01 -15.57 7.23
CA ASN A 38 -3.25 -14.16 7.54
C ASN A 38 -3.86 -13.47 6.32
N SER A 39 -4.97 -12.74 6.51
CA SER A 39 -5.65 -11.99 5.46
C SER A 39 -4.89 -10.71 5.07
N ARG A 40 -4.06 -10.19 5.98
CA ARG A 40 -3.30 -8.96 5.82
C ARG A 40 -1.81 -9.26 5.74
N VAL A 41 -1.30 -9.34 4.52
CA VAL A 41 0.12 -9.60 4.25
C VAL A 41 0.68 -8.42 3.48
N LYS A 42 1.81 -7.89 3.95
CA LYS A 42 2.62 -6.95 3.19
C LYS A 42 3.67 -7.72 2.40
N ARG A 43 3.74 -7.47 1.10
CA ARG A 43 4.75 -8.01 0.18
C ARG A 43 5.50 -6.86 -0.47
N VAL A 44 6.83 -6.93 -0.46
CA VAL A 44 7.71 -5.92 -1.06
C VAL A 44 8.71 -6.64 -1.94
N VAL A 45 8.77 -6.27 -3.20
CA VAL A 45 9.71 -6.80 -4.20
C VAL A 45 10.19 -5.60 -5.01
N GLU A 46 11.22 -4.91 -4.53
CA GLU A 46 11.71 -3.65 -5.10
C GLU A 46 13.23 -3.70 -5.27
N PRO A 47 13.74 -4.44 -6.28
CA PRO A 47 15.16 -4.44 -6.59
C PRO A 47 15.65 -3.06 -7.04
N ILE A 48 16.91 -2.75 -6.73
CA ILE A 48 17.60 -1.56 -7.19
C ILE A 48 18.91 -1.95 -7.88
N ILE A 49 19.14 -1.37 -9.05
CA ILE A 49 20.40 -1.43 -9.80
C ILE A 49 21.08 -0.07 -9.67
N MET A 50 22.36 -0.06 -9.37
CA MET A 50 23.14 1.17 -9.19
C MET A 50 24.41 1.12 -10.00
N LEU A 51 24.72 2.24 -10.65
CA LEU A 51 25.99 2.51 -11.32
C LEU A 51 26.59 3.76 -10.72
N ASN A 52 27.81 3.67 -10.19
CA ASN A 52 28.54 4.79 -9.65
C ASN A 52 29.82 5.00 -10.46
N HIS A 53 30.04 6.21 -10.90
CA HIS A 53 31.23 6.63 -11.63
C HIS A 53 31.93 7.72 -10.84
N TYR A 54 33.18 7.45 -10.48
CA TYR A 54 34.05 8.40 -9.78
C TYR A 54 35.18 8.80 -10.73
N TRP A 55 35.30 10.09 -10.97
CA TRP A 55 36.30 10.63 -11.88
C TRP A 55 37.10 11.76 -11.23
N ASP A 56 38.34 11.47 -10.90
CA ASP A 56 39.29 12.47 -10.47
C ASP A 56 39.95 13.08 -11.76
N ILE A 57 39.45 14.24 -12.19
CA ILE A 57 39.91 14.93 -13.41
C ILE A 57 41.33 15.39 -13.21
N ASN A 58 41.65 15.88 -12.01
CA ASN A 58 42.97 16.21 -11.51
C ASN A 58 42.92 16.31 -9.97
N ASP A 59 44.08 16.60 -9.32
CA ASP A 59 44.22 16.65 -7.86
C ASP A 59 43.24 17.61 -7.16
N ARG A 60 42.68 18.57 -7.88
CA ARG A 60 41.78 19.60 -7.36
C ARG A 60 40.36 19.58 -7.96
N THR A 61 40.06 18.59 -8.80
CA THR A 61 38.78 18.56 -9.51
C THR A 61 38.28 17.14 -9.61
N SER A 62 37.07 16.87 -9.11
CA SER A 62 36.40 15.58 -9.22
C SER A 62 34.95 15.72 -9.69
N LEU A 63 34.48 14.70 -10.36
CA LEU A 63 33.10 14.52 -10.81
C LEU A 63 32.63 13.10 -10.42
N ASN A 64 31.62 13.03 -9.59
CA ASN A 64 30.98 11.76 -9.21
C ASN A 64 29.59 11.72 -9.78
N THR A 65 29.27 10.68 -10.58
CA THR A 65 27.96 10.49 -11.16
C THR A 65 27.39 9.15 -10.72
N ASN A 66 26.19 9.18 -10.17
CA ASN A 66 25.49 8.01 -9.67
C ASN A 66 24.17 7.87 -10.40
N ILE A 67 23.87 6.67 -10.88
CA ILE A 67 22.61 6.32 -11.52
C ILE A 67 22.01 5.17 -10.71
N GLY A 68 20.77 5.35 -10.28
CA GLY A 68 19.98 4.32 -9.59
C GLY A 68 18.70 4.05 -10.37
N TYR A 69 18.39 2.79 -10.60
CA TYR A 69 17.10 2.37 -11.14
C TYR A 69 16.47 1.37 -10.19
N GLN A 70 15.36 1.76 -9.58
CA GLN A 70 14.53 0.94 -8.72
C GLN A 70 13.25 0.60 -9.46
N PHE A 71 12.81 -0.65 -9.35
CA PHE A 71 11.55 -1.10 -9.95
C PHE A 71 10.97 -2.22 -9.10
N GLY A 72 9.67 -2.45 -9.26
CA GLY A 72 9.06 -3.57 -8.56
C GLY A 72 7.67 -3.27 -8.05
N GLU A 73 7.28 -3.98 -6.99
CA GLU A 73 5.92 -3.98 -6.50
C GLU A 73 5.86 -4.01 -4.97
N LEU A 74 4.93 -3.23 -4.44
CA LEU A 74 4.50 -3.27 -3.05
C LEU A 74 3.05 -3.70 -3.02
N GLY A 75 2.74 -4.82 -2.36
CA GLY A 75 1.39 -5.34 -2.18
C GLY A 75 0.98 -5.36 -0.71
N ASN A 76 -0.27 -4.98 -0.43
CA ASN A 76 -0.89 -5.14 0.88
C ASN A 76 -2.19 -5.91 0.73
N SER A 77 -2.21 -7.17 1.13
CA SER A 77 -3.42 -7.99 0.98
C SER A 77 -4.54 -7.57 1.93
N ARG A 78 -5.76 -7.78 1.48
CA ARG A 78 -7.01 -7.53 2.20
C ARG A 78 -8.07 -8.55 1.80
N LEU A 79 -9.08 -8.73 2.67
CA LEU A 79 -10.35 -9.33 2.30
C LEU A 79 -11.32 -8.25 1.83
N ASP A 80 -12.08 -8.57 0.81
CA ASP A 80 -13.27 -7.83 0.39
C ASP A 80 -14.48 -8.75 0.41
N TYR A 81 -15.68 -8.18 0.57
CA TYR A 81 -16.91 -8.96 0.61
C TYR A 81 -18.09 -8.17 0.05
N ALA A 82 -18.99 -8.89 -0.63
CA ALA A 82 -20.24 -8.37 -1.16
C ALA A 82 -21.34 -9.42 -0.97
N GLY A 83 -22.44 -9.04 -0.32
CA GLY A 83 -23.53 -9.97 -0.02
C GLY A 83 -23.26 -11.02 1.05
N GLY A 84 -22.11 -10.94 1.73
CA GLY A 84 -21.72 -11.79 2.87
C GLY A 84 -21.63 -11.01 4.18
N ALA A 85 -21.53 -11.72 5.31
CA ALA A 85 -21.27 -11.11 6.61
C ALA A 85 -19.83 -10.59 6.68
N ASN A 86 -19.59 -9.55 7.51
CA ASN A 86 -18.24 -9.04 7.73
C ASN A 86 -17.31 -10.16 8.22
N PRO A 87 -16.18 -10.43 7.55
CA PRO A 87 -15.28 -11.53 7.91
C PRO A 87 -14.34 -11.20 9.08
N SER A 88 -14.36 -9.97 9.60
CA SER A 88 -13.51 -9.57 10.73
C SER A 88 -14.06 -10.13 12.04
N PRO A 89 -13.29 -10.91 12.80
CA PRO A 89 -13.75 -11.43 14.08
C PRO A 89 -13.91 -10.32 15.15
N SER A 90 -13.26 -9.18 14.96
CA SER A 90 -13.39 -7.99 15.84
C SER A 90 -14.40 -6.97 15.32
N TYR A 91 -15.32 -7.37 14.43
CA TYR A 91 -16.39 -6.50 13.97
C TYR A 91 -17.28 -6.09 15.13
N TYR A 92 -17.57 -4.80 15.25
CA TYR A 92 -18.21 -4.24 16.45
C TYR A 92 -19.58 -4.84 16.78
N GLN A 93 -20.34 -5.29 15.76
CA GLN A 93 -21.65 -5.94 15.97
C GLN A 93 -21.55 -7.37 16.54
N ASP A 94 -20.36 -7.97 16.48
CA ASP A 94 -20.11 -9.30 17.04
C ASP A 94 -19.49 -9.23 18.45
N LEU A 95 -19.31 -8.02 19.02
CA LEU A 95 -18.72 -7.79 20.33
C LEU A 95 -19.79 -7.54 21.40
N PRO A 96 -19.54 -7.89 22.68
CA PRO A 96 -20.46 -7.69 23.78
C PRO A 96 -21.01 -6.26 23.92
N SER A 97 -20.18 -5.26 23.71
CA SER A 97 -20.56 -3.85 23.83
C SER A 97 -21.69 -3.43 22.90
N TYR A 98 -21.80 -4.05 21.72
CA TYR A 98 -22.90 -3.79 20.79
C TYR A 98 -24.27 -4.13 21.40
N TYR A 99 -24.39 -5.30 22.03
CA TYR A 99 -25.61 -5.80 22.68
C TYR A 99 -25.96 -4.99 23.94
N LEU A 100 -24.97 -4.47 24.65
CA LEU A 100 -25.18 -3.66 25.84
C LEU A 100 -25.57 -2.22 25.52
N ALA A 101 -25.30 -1.73 24.30
CA ALA A 101 -25.58 -0.37 23.85
C ALA A 101 -26.89 -0.26 23.04
N ASP A 102 -27.75 -1.28 23.00
CA ASP A 102 -29.01 -1.25 22.25
C ASP A 102 -29.96 -0.18 22.82
N ASN A 103 -30.57 0.60 21.93
CA ASN A 103 -31.52 1.66 22.26
C ASN A 103 -32.80 1.14 22.95
N ASN A 104 -33.14 -0.15 22.79
CA ASN A 104 -34.27 -0.83 23.42
C ASN A 104 -33.93 -1.35 24.85
N GLY A 105 -32.72 -1.12 25.31
CA GLY A 105 -32.19 -1.60 26.57
C GLY A 105 -31.15 -2.72 26.35
N PRO A 106 -30.27 -2.96 27.36
CA PRO A 106 -29.18 -3.91 27.21
C PRO A 106 -29.67 -5.36 27.09
N ASP A 107 -29.18 -6.03 26.04
CA ASP A 107 -29.34 -7.49 25.84
C ASP A 107 -28.15 -8.22 26.50
N TYR A 108 -28.35 -8.62 27.77
CA TYR A 108 -27.31 -9.32 28.53
C TYR A 108 -27.04 -10.73 28.04
N GLU A 109 -28.05 -11.41 27.47
CA GLU A 109 -27.89 -12.76 26.91
C GLU A 109 -27.06 -12.69 25.61
N GLY A 110 -27.42 -11.79 24.71
CA GLY A 110 -26.67 -11.55 23.48
C GLY A 110 -25.21 -11.15 23.76
N ALA A 111 -24.98 -10.25 24.73
CA ALA A 111 -23.66 -9.86 25.17
C ALA A 111 -22.83 -11.04 25.70
N TYR A 112 -23.44 -11.90 26.52
CA TYR A 112 -22.77 -13.08 27.04
C TYR A 112 -22.39 -14.06 25.92
N LEU A 113 -23.32 -14.33 25.00
CA LEU A 113 -23.08 -15.24 23.87
C LEU A 113 -21.97 -14.68 22.94
N ALA A 114 -22.01 -13.36 22.65
CA ALA A 114 -20.97 -12.69 21.87
C ALA A 114 -19.60 -12.82 22.55
N GLN A 115 -19.54 -12.61 23.86
CA GLN A 115 -18.31 -12.80 24.64
C GLN A 115 -17.78 -14.23 24.53
N GLN A 116 -18.64 -15.23 24.73
CA GLN A 116 -18.23 -16.64 24.67
C GLN A 116 -17.75 -17.02 23.27
N ASN A 117 -18.46 -16.59 22.21
CA ASN A 117 -18.07 -16.83 20.84
C ASN A 117 -16.73 -16.20 20.52
N PHE A 118 -16.54 -14.91 20.88
CA PHE A 118 -15.29 -14.22 20.62
C PHE A 118 -14.11 -14.80 21.39
N VAL A 119 -14.28 -15.15 22.67
CA VAL A 119 -13.24 -15.75 23.50
C VAL A 119 -12.84 -17.15 22.99
N ASN A 120 -13.79 -17.96 22.54
CA ASN A 120 -13.52 -19.32 22.09
C ASN A 120 -13.02 -19.38 20.63
N ASP A 121 -13.55 -18.54 19.72
CA ASP A 121 -13.32 -18.62 18.26
C ASP A 121 -13.07 -17.26 17.59
N GLY A 122 -12.50 -16.31 18.30
CA GLY A 122 -12.25 -14.97 17.80
C GLY A 122 -11.09 -14.86 16.79
N GLN A 123 -11.09 -15.68 15.75
CA GLN A 123 -10.14 -15.63 14.62
C GLN A 123 -10.92 -15.66 13.29
N ILE A 124 -10.27 -15.27 12.19
CA ILE A 124 -10.92 -15.38 10.87
C ILE A 124 -11.34 -16.82 10.62
N ASN A 125 -12.63 -17.03 10.37
CA ASN A 125 -13.19 -18.31 9.99
C ASN A 125 -13.08 -18.51 8.47
N TRP A 126 -11.94 -19.01 8.02
CA TRP A 126 -11.70 -19.27 6.61
C TRP A 126 -12.66 -20.29 6.01
N ASN A 127 -13.05 -21.31 6.76
CA ASN A 127 -14.00 -22.34 6.28
C ASN A 127 -15.35 -21.69 5.94
N ARG A 128 -15.88 -20.83 6.82
CA ARG A 128 -17.12 -20.07 6.55
C ARG A 128 -17.02 -19.23 5.28
N ILE A 129 -15.87 -18.60 5.03
CA ILE A 129 -15.61 -17.79 3.82
C ILE A 129 -15.66 -18.67 2.57
N TYR A 130 -14.95 -19.81 2.58
CA TYR A 130 -14.94 -20.76 1.46
C TYR A 130 -16.30 -21.41 1.23
N ASP A 131 -17.01 -21.83 2.29
CA ASP A 131 -18.34 -22.43 2.22
C ASP A 131 -19.37 -21.47 1.64
N ALA A 132 -19.31 -20.18 2.00
CA ALA A 132 -20.18 -19.16 1.41
C ALA A 132 -19.94 -18.99 -0.08
N ASN A 133 -18.68 -18.93 -0.51
CA ASN A 133 -18.34 -18.85 -1.93
C ASN A 133 -18.73 -20.11 -2.69
N LEU A 134 -18.54 -21.29 -2.11
CA LEU A 134 -18.97 -22.54 -2.73
C LEU A 134 -20.49 -22.59 -2.90
N THR A 135 -21.24 -22.16 -1.88
CA THR A 135 -22.70 -22.06 -1.93
C THR A 135 -23.16 -21.15 -3.07
N ASN A 136 -22.53 -19.98 -3.21
CA ASN A 136 -22.82 -19.05 -4.30
C ASN A 136 -22.47 -19.66 -5.66
N THR A 137 -21.34 -20.32 -5.79
CA THR A 137 -20.95 -21.00 -7.04
C THR A 137 -21.96 -22.08 -7.45
N ILE A 138 -22.44 -22.89 -6.50
CA ILE A 138 -23.50 -23.90 -6.76
C ILE A 138 -24.81 -23.24 -7.20
N ALA A 139 -25.12 -22.07 -6.63
CA ALA A 139 -26.28 -21.25 -7.01
C ALA A 139 -26.09 -20.42 -8.29
N ASN A 140 -24.96 -20.57 -8.96
CA ASN A 140 -24.56 -19.76 -10.13
C ASN A 140 -24.56 -18.26 -9.85
N GLN A 141 -24.05 -17.87 -8.67
CA GLN A 141 -23.89 -16.50 -8.20
C GLN A 141 -22.41 -16.15 -8.07
N ASN A 142 -22.12 -14.84 -8.08
CA ASN A 142 -20.76 -14.33 -7.88
C ASN A 142 -20.23 -14.64 -6.48
N ALA A 143 -18.91 -14.71 -6.33
CA ALA A 143 -18.25 -14.89 -5.05
C ALA A 143 -18.67 -13.80 -4.06
N ALA A 144 -18.97 -14.18 -2.81
CA ALA A 144 -19.27 -13.26 -1.72
C ALA A 144 -18.00 -12.67 -1.09
N TYR A 145 -16.88 -13.36 -1.19
CA TYR A 145 -15.59 -12.96 -0.61
C TYR A 145 -14.47 -13.16 -1.59
N VAL A 146 -13.52 -12.22 -1.59
CA VAL A 146 -12.26 -12.32 -2.33
C VAL A 146 -11.10 -11.81 -1.50
N GLN A 147 -9.91 -12.30 -1.79
CA GLN A 147 -8.68 -11.70 -1.30
C GLN A 147 -8.04 -10.89 -2.43
N TYR A 148 -7.62 -9.65 -2.11
CA TYR A 148 -6.97 -8.75 -3.06
C TYR A 148 -5.72 -8.12 -2.45
N GLU A 149 -4.92 -7.49 -3.27
CA GLU A 149 -3.81 -6.63 -2.84
C GLU A 149 -4.06 -5.19 -3.31
N ASP A 150 -3.91 -4.23 -2.39
CA ASP A 150 -3.60 -2.86 -2.76
C ASP A 150 -2.16 -2.84 -3.25
N ARG A 151 -1.94 -2.46 -4.52
CA ARG A 151 -0.68 -2.53 -5.23
C ARG A 151 -0.14 -1.15 -5.54
N SER A 152 1.17 -0.99 -5.41
CA SER A 152 1.97 0.05 -6.05
C SER A 152 3.07 -0.63 -6.83
N ASP A 153 3.04 -0.51 -8.15
CA ASP A 153 4.06 -1.03 -9.05
C ASP A 153 4.89 0.16 -9.55
N ASP A 154 6.08 0.31 -8.99
CA ASP A 154 6.91 1.49 -9.15
C ASP A 154 8.09 1.28 -10.10
N LYS A 155 8.43 2.32 -10.86
CA LYS A 155 9.67 2.45 -11.64
C LYS A 155 10.25 3.81 -11.37
N GLN A 156 11.44 3.84 -10.77
CA GLN A 156 12.12 5.08 -10.40
C GLN A 156 13.54 5.11 -10.97
N LEU A 157 13.82 6.13 -11.77
CA LEU A 157 15.18 6.50 -12.18
C LEU A 157 15.66 7.66 -11.33
N THR A 158 16.87 7.56 -10.81
CA THR A 158 17.55 8.65 -10.10
C THR A 158 18.93 8.84 -10.70
N ILE A 159 19.27 10.05 -11.07
CA ILE A 159 20.61 10.45 -11.55
C ILE A 159 21.08 11.56 -10.63
N ASN A 160 22.29 11.42 -10.11
CA ASN A 160 22.93 12.42 -9.28
C ASN A 160 24.34 12.65 -9.81
N SER A 161 24.71 13.92 -10.00
CA SER A 161 26.06 14.32 -10.41
C SER A 161 26.59 15.36 -9.43
N ILE A 162 27.76 15.09 -8.86
CA ILE A 162 28.42 15.93 -7.87
C ILE A 162 29.77 16.37 -8.44
N PHE A 163 29.89 17.66 -8.70
CA PHE A 163 31.12 18.28 -9.15
C PHE A 163 31.79 19.03 -7.99
N LYS A 164 33.07 18.79 -7.78
CA LYS A 164 33.89 19.49 -6.78
C LYS A 164 35.13 20.05 -7.45
N LYS A 165 35.47 21.28 -7.13
CA LYS A 165 36.69 21.96 -7.62
C LYS A 165 37.30 22.84 -6.54
N GLU A 166 38.56 22.60 -6.21
CA GLU A 166 39.39 23.54 -5.46
C GLU A 166 39.98 24.53 -6.43
N ILE A 167 39.46 25.76 -6.42
CA ILE A 167 39.93 26.84 -7.31
C ILE A 167 41.34 27.27 -6.89
N ASN A 168 41.54 27.40 -5.58
CA ASN A 168 42.82 27.58 -4.92
C ASN A 168 42.72 27.13 -3.45
N ASP A 169 43.77 27.34 -2.65
CA ASP A 169 43.83 26.86 -1.26
C ASP A 169 42.77 27.52 -0.36
N ASN A 170 42.19 28.64 -0.77
CA ASN A 170 41.18 29.36 0.00
C ASN A 170 39.76 29.29 -0.59
N ILE A 171 39.59 28.83 -1.82
CA ILE A 171 38.30 28.86 -2.51
C ILE A 171 37.98 27.50 -3.09
N SER A 172 36.84 26.95 -2.73
CA SER A 172 36.30 25.73 -3.31
C SER A 172 34.91 25.94 -3.88
N PHE A 173 34.59 25.24 -4.96
CA PHE A 173 33.31 25.24 -5.63
C PHE A 173 32.74 23.80 -5.58
N ASN A 174 31.48 23.67 -5.17
CA ASN A 174 30.74 22.44 -5.18
C ASN A 174 29.43 22.67 -5.94
N SER A 175 29.08 21.75 -6.81
CA SER A 175 27.79 21.78 -7.51
C SER A 175 27.20 20.37 -7.56
N THR A 176 25.88 20.27 -7.43
CA THR A 176 25.14 19.02 -7.51
C THR A 176 23.96 19.20 -8.44
N LEU A 177 23.79 18.25 -9.35
CA LEU A 177 22.62 18.12 -10.20
C LEU A 177 21.94 16.78 -9.89
N ASN A 178 20.65 16.85 -9.56
CA ASN A 178 19.84 15.68 -9.33
C ASN A 178 18.67 15.64 -10.32
N TYR A 179 18.42 14.49 -10.89
CA TYR A 179 17.21 14.19 -11.65
C TYR A 179 16.55 12.94 -11.09
N LYS A 180 15.26 13.01 -10.86
CA LYS A 180 14.44 11.88 -10.41
C LYS A 180 13.19 11.80 -11.27
N LYS A 181 12.92 10.61 -11.80
CA LYS A 181 11.68 10.28 -12.50
C LYS A 181 11.02 9.08 -11.84
N LEU A 182 9.76 9.23 -11.48
CA LEU A 182 8.92 8.15 -10.92
C LEU A 182 7.72 7.91 -11.84
N VAL A 183 7.44 6.64 -12.10
CA VAL A 183 6.16 6.16 -12.65
C VAL A 183 5.65 5.11 -11.68
N SER A 184 4.48 5.33 -11.10
CA SER A 184 3.84 4.45 -10.13
C SER A 184 2.45 4.09 -10.60
N ASN A 185 2.19 2.79 -10.87
CA ASN A 185 0.84 2.31 -11.13
C ASN A 185 0.21 1.80 -9.83
N ASN A 186 -0.89 2.40 -9.43
CA ASN A 186 -1.61 2.12 -8.19
C ASN A 186 -2.96 1.51 -8.50
N PHE A 187 -3.24 0.33 -7.97
CA PHE A 187 -4.46 -0.42 -8.25
C PHE A 187 -4.78 -1.42 -7.15
N ALA A 188 -6.03 -1.89 -7.10
CA ALA A 188 -6.40 -3.10 -6.39
C ALA A 188 -6.44 -4.27 -7.36
N GLN A 189 -5.89 -5.43 -6.97
CA GLN A 189 -5.85 -6.64 -7.79
C GLN A 189 -6.33 -7.85 -7.00
N ILE A 190 -7.25 -8.62 -7.57
CA ILE A 190 -7.71 -9.87 -6.97
C ILE A 190 -6.58 -10.90 -7.01
N THR A 191 -6.25 -11.45 -5.84
CA THR A 191 -5.18 -12.45 -5.68
C THR A 191 -5.71 -13.85 -5.44
N ASP A 192 -6.91 -13.97 -4.86
CA ASP A 192 -7.54 -15.26 -4.56
C ASP A 192 -9.06 -15.12 -4.51
N MET A 193 -9.77 -16.00 -5.24
CA MET A 193 -11.23 -16.04 -5.29
C MET A 193 -11.85 -16.81 -4.11
N LEU A 194 -11.03 -17.38 -3.23
CA LEU A 194 -11.45 -18.11 -2.02
C LEU A 194 -12.50 -19.21 -2.30
N GLY A 195 -12.29 -19.96 -3.38
CA GLY A 195 -13.17 -21.05 -3.81
C GLY A 195 -14.40 -20.62 -4.62
N GLY A 196 -14.58 -19.32 -4.86
CA GLY A 196 -15.64 -18.78 -5.70
C GLY A 196 -15.20 -18.51 -7.15
N SER A 197 -16.12 -17.97 -7.94
CA SER A 197 -15.88 -17.51 -9.31
C SER A 197 -16.65 -16.21 -9.57
N GLY A 198 -16.03 -15.29 -10.30
CA GLY A 198 -16.60 -13.99 -10.59
C GLY A 198 -16.83 -13.15 -9.32
N TYR A 199 -16.41 -11.90 -9.31
CA TYR A 199 -16.68 -10.94 -8.24
C TYR A 199 -17.14 -9.62 -8.85
N SER A 200 -18.18 -9.02 -8.27
CA SER A 200 -18.75 -7.79 -8.81
C SER A 200 -17.83 -6.59 -8.52
N ASN A 201 -17.48 -5.82 -9.56
CA ASN A 201 -16.68 -4.60 -9.41
C ASN A 201 -17.57 -3.38 -9.07
N ILE A 202 -18.35 -3.50 -8.00
CA ILE A 202 -19.29 -2.49 -7.51
C ILE A 202 -19.04 -2.29 -6.02
N ASP A 203 -19.19 -1.06 -5.53
CA ASP A 203 -19.19 -0.79 -4.09
C ASP A 203 -20.37 -1.51 -3.43
N SER A 204 -20.08 -2.39 -2.47
CA SER A 204 -21.10 -3.22 -1.82
C SER A 204 -21.97 -2.46 -0.82
N PHE A 205 -21.62 -1.22 -0.46
CA PHE A 205 -22.38 -0.38 0.46
C PHE A 205 -23.31 0.58 -0.28
N ASP A 206 -22.80 1.26 -1.30
CA ASP A 206 -23.54 2.31 -2.02
C ASP A 206 -24.04 1.85 -3.39
N ASN A 207 -23.67 0.65 -3.84
CA ASN A 207 -23.96 0.10 -5.18
C ASN A 207 -23.42 0.95 -6.33
N LEU A 208 -22.39 1.75 -6.08
CA LEU A 208 -21.75 2.59 -7.09
C LEU A 208 -20.72 1.80 -7.89
N GLN A 209 -20.62 2.11 -9.17
CA GLN A 209 -19.63 1.50 -10.07
C GLN A 209 -18.23 1.99 -9.73
N TYR A 210 -17.29 1.08 -9.56
CA TYR A 210 -15.88 1.44 -9.43
C TYR A 210 -15.25 1.89 -10.76
N ASN A 211 -15.87 1.54 -11.90
CA ASN A 211 -15.39 1.93 -13.22
C ASN A 211 -16.52 2.10 -14.23
N LEU A 212 -16.92 3.34 -14.48
CA LEU A 212 -17.94 3.69 -15.48
C LEU A 212 -17.48 3.44 -16.94
N LEU A 213 -16.17 3.32 -17.19
CA LEU A 213 -15.67 2.94 -18.52
C LEU A 213 -16.01 1.48 -18.85
N ASN A 214 -16.25 0.65 -17.83
CA ASN A 214 -16.68 -0.74 -17.98
C ASN A 214 -17.63 -1.10 -16.83
N PRO A 215 -18.89 -0.66 -16.90
CA PRO A 215 -19.87 -0.86 -15.83
C PRO A 215 -20.29 -2.34 -15.71
N ASN A 216 -20.69 -2.73 -14.51
CA ASN A 216 -21.10 -4.10 -14.16
C ASN A 216 -20.05 -5.18 -14.46
N LEU A 217 -18.78 -4.78 -14.47
CA LEU A 217 -17.68 -5.72 -14.70
C LEU A 217 -17.65 -6.79 -13.60
N ILE A 218 -17.60 -8.04 -14.04
CA ILE A 218 -17.28 -9.18 -13.17
C ILE A 218 -15.80 -9.46 -13.33
N VAL A 219 -15.10 -9.56 -12.22
CA VAL A 219 -13.65 -9.74 -12.15
C VAL A 219 -13.28 -11.07 -11.53
N ASP A 220 -12.15 -11.62 -11.95
CA ASP A 220 -11.57 -12.86 -11.46
C ASP A 220 -10.13 -12.64 -10.96
N LYS A 221 -9.50 -13.73 -10.53
CA LYS A 221 -8.12 -13.70 -10.05
C LYS A 221 -7.17 -13.11 -11.10
N GLY A 222 -6.42 -12.09 -10.71
CA GLY A 222 -5.47 -11.37 -11.56
C GLY A 222 -6.02 -10.08 -12.12
N ASP A 223 -7.34 -9.87 -12.09
CA ASP A 223 -7.97 -8.66 -12.59
C ASP A 223 -7.81 -7.48 -11.62
N LYS A 224 -7.75 -6.29 -12.20
CA LYS A 224 -7.79 -5.04 -11.45
C LYS A 224 -9.24 -4.65 -11.19
N PHE A 225 -9.51 -4.14 -9.97
CA PHE A 225 -10.83 -3.71 -9.56
C PHE A 225 -10.75 -2.54 -8.57
N LYS A 226 -11.86 -1.98 -8.14
CA LYS A 226 -11.99 -0.82 -7.26
C LYS A 226 -11.34 0.44 -7.82
N TYR A 227 -10.04 0.45 -8.04
CA TYR A 227 -9.32 1.61 -8.56
C TYR A 227 -8.10 1.19 -9.38
N ASN A 228 -7.75 2.05 -10.35
CA ASN A 228 -6.53 1.94 -11.13
C ASN A 228 -6.13 3.32 -11.63
N TYR A 229 -4.92 3.77 -11.30
CA TYR A 229 -4.37 5.06 -11.72
C TYR A 229 -2.85 5.06 -11.75
N ASN A 230 -2.27 5.93 -12.56
CA ASN A 230 -0.86 6.22 -12.61
C ASN A 230 -0.54 7.52 -11.88
N LEU A 231 0.61 7.56 -11.21
CA LEU A 231 1.25 8.76 -10.73
C LEU A 231 2.59 8.92 -11.45
N PHE A 232 2.86 10.13 -11.91
CA PHE A 232 4.12 10.52 -12.51
C PHE A 232 4.73 11.64 -11.69
N ALA A 233 6.05 11.57 -11.47
CA ALA A 233 6.78 12.65 -10.85
C ALA A 233 8.13 12.82 -11.55
N ASP A 234 8.42 14.05 -11.99
CA ASP A 234 9.70 14.46 -12.52
C ASP A 234 10.24 15.59 -11.64
N VAL A 235 11.45 15.40 -11.11
CA VAL A 235 12.12 16.38 -10.24
C VAL A 235 13.51 16.66 -10.76
N ILE A 236 13.80 17.93 -11.00
CA ILE A 236 15.15 18.41 -11.25
C ILE A 236 15.56 19.32 -10.09
N ASN A 237 16.70 19.05 -9.51
CA ASN A 237 17.28 19.90 -8.47
C ASN A 237 18.74 20.20 -8.81
N ALA A 238 19.09 21.48 -8.85
CA ALA A 238 20.45 21.97 -9.00
C ALA A 238 20.84 22.77 -7.75
N TYR A 239 22.02 22.49 -7.24
CA TYR A 239 22.60 23.20 -6.12
C TYR A 239 24.04 23.58 -6.46
N SER A 240 24.45 24.80 -6.10
CA SER A 240 25.84 25.25 -6.25
C SER A 240 26.24 26.07 -5.04
N GLN A 241 27.50 25.90 -4.63
CA GLN A 241 28.06 26.56 -3.47
C GLN A 241 29.52 26.92 -3.74
N VAL A 242 29.93 28.16 -3.41
CA VAL A 242 31.31 28.59 -3.30
C VAL A 242 31.63 28.78 -1.83
N VAL A 243 32.71 28.18 -1.36
CA VAL A 243 33.22 28.31 0.01
C VAL A 243 34.52 29.09 -0.01
N PHE A 244 34.64 30.06 0.86
CA PHE A 244 35.82 30.92 1.05
C PHE A 244 36.38 30.67 2.45
N LYS A 245 37.68 30.32 2.54
CA LYS A 245 38.38 30.03 3.80
C LYS A 245 39.62 30.92 3.90
N TYR A 246 39.57 31.88 4.82
CA TYR A 246 40.68 32.75 5.14
C TYR A 246 41.03 32.69 6.62
N ASN A 247 42.26 33.03 7.01
CA ASN A 247 42.79 32.80 8.37
C ASN A 247 41.84 33.10 9.55
N LYS A 248 40.93 34.06 9.41
CA LYS A 248 40.03 34.49 10.49
C LYS A 248 38.56 34.58 10.05
N LEU A 249 38.26 34.22 8.82
CA LEU A 249 36.91 34.36 8.26
C LEU A 249 36.62 33.25 7.27
N ASP A 250 35.64 32.44 7.58
CA ASP A 250 35.07 31.46 6.67
C ASP A 250 33.64 31.85 6.33
N PHE A 251 33.33 31.89 5.05
CA PHE A 251 31.96 32.13 4.59
C PHE A 251 31.69 31.38 3.29
N TYR A 252 30.42 31.26 2.95
CA TYR A 252 29.98 30.63 1.71
C TYR A 252 28.83 31.42 1.06
N LEU A 253 28.71 31.26 -0.26
CA LEU A 253 27.53 31.64 -1.02
C LEU A 253 26.97 30.39 -1.67
N ALA A 254 25.65 30.18 -1.56
CA ALA A 254 24.98 29.04 -2.15
C ALA A 254 23.67 29.45 -2.82
N ALA A 255 23.33 28.72 -3.88
CA ALA A 255 22.07 28.86 -4.58
C ALA A 255 21.53 27.46 -4.89
N SER A 256 20.20 27.30 -4.84
CA SER A 256 19.52 26.11 -5.26
C SER A 256 18.34 26.43 -6.15
N TYR A 257 18.07 25.54 -7.09
CA TYR A 257 16.92 25.58 -7.96
C TYR A 257 16.27 24.20 -7.94
N THR A 258 14.95 24.15 -7.79
CA THR A 258 14.18 22.91 -7.87
C THR A 258 12.98 23.13 -8.77
N ASP A 259 12.82 22.26 -9.75
CA ASP A 259 11.64 22.15 -10.57
C ASP A 259 10.99 20.79 -10.37
N THR A 260 9.67 20.79 -10.19
CA THR A 260 8.93 19.59 -9.87
C THR A 260 7.63 19.56 -10.64
N ASN A 261 7.43 18.49 -11.38
CA ASN A 261 6.18 18.22 -12.10
C ASN A 261 5.54 16.94 -11.56
N TYR A 262 4.26 17.03 -11.21
CA TYR A 262 3.45 15.89 -10.78
C TYR A 262 2.22 15.78 -11.68
N GLN A 263 1.90 14.55 -12.06
CA GLN A 263 0.71 14.24 -12.83
C GLN A 263 0.05 12.98 -12.27
N ARG A 264 -1.27 12.99 -12.21
CA ARG A 264 -2.10 11.80 -12.02
C ARG A 264 -2.86 11.52 -13.31
N GLU A 265 -2.94 10.25 -13.69
CA GLU A 265 -3.76 9.74 -14.78
C GLU A 265 -4.66 8.64 -14.21
N GLY A 266 -5.96 8.85 -14.20
CA GLY A 266 -6.93 7.83 -13.86
C GLY A 266 -7.11 6.85 -15.02
N LEU A 267 -7.24 5.57 -14.69
CA LEU A 267 -7.50 4.50 -15.65
C LEU A 267 -8.88 3.86 -15.40
N PHE A 268 -9.50 4.17 -14.25
CA PHE A 268 -10.88 3.86 -13.91
C PHE A 268 -11.61 5.16 -13.64
N ASP A 269 -12.84 5.27 -14.16
CA ASP A 269 -13.75 6.38 -13.85
C ASP A 269 -14.72 5.94 -12.75
N ASN A 270 -14.49 6.41 -11.54
CA ASN A 270 -15.26 6.03 -10.36
C ASN A 270 -16.56 6.85 -10.28
N GLU A 271 -17.69 6.18 -10.15
CA GLU A 271 -19.02 6.82 -10.13
C GLU A 271 -19.18 7.81 -8.96
N ALA A 272 -18.60 7.54 -7.80
CA ALA A 272 -18.61 8.44 -6.65
C ALA A 272 -17.85 9.76 -6.90
N ASN A 273 -16.95 9.80 -7.91
CA ASN A 273 -16.10 10.93 -8.25
C ASN A 273 -16.06 11.19 -9.75
N THR A 274 -17.18 11.02 -10.44
CA THR A 274 -17.30 11.17 -11.89
C THR A 274 -16.69 12.50 -12.38
N GLY A 275 -15.83 12.39 -13.40
CA GLY A 275 -15.14 13.54 -14.00
C GLY A 275 -13.89 14.01 -13.24
N ASN A 276 -13.60 13.48 -12.04
CA ASN A 276 -12.41 13.82 -11.24
C ASN A 276 -11.51 12.59 -10.97
N SER A 277 -11.91 11.41 -11.43
CA SER A 277 -11.18 10.16 -11.21
C SER A 277 -10.23 9.77 -12.35
N LEU A 278 -10.40 10.36 -13.53
CA LEU A 278 -9.53 10.20 -14.70
C LEU A 278 -8.34 11.17 -14.73
#